data_2313807defbd42643a0d7638b04520b4
#
_entry.id   2313807defbd42643a0d7638b04520b4
#
_cell.length_a   1.000
_cell.length_b   1.000
_cell.length_c   1.000
_cell.angle_alpha   90.00
_cell.angle_beta   90.00
_cell.angle_gamma   90.00
#
_symmetry.space_group_name_H-M   'P 1'
#
loop_
_entity.id
_entity.type
_entity.pdbx_description
1 polymer ?
#
loop_
_entity_poly.entity_id
_entity_poly.type
_entity_poly.pdbx_seq_one_letter_code
_entity_poly.pdbx_strand_id
1 'polypeptide(L)'
;IRETFTEEIASFYNIFSPISYLKRWFRTETSRGDREVADLLLENPEQFRAILDVIAGDIAILTQKIIQQGGVDGIYLSTQEIQDQRITPALYQTYIEPSNIAILEAANQVGGTNILHICGFEGASNDVTIFKDYPAQVVNWATHHEDVSLTQGQELFPGKAVLGGFENGKKSLLYQGSKAELQDETRRLLAEAGSKGVLLGADCTVPDDFDLERLDWIRQAAVL
;
A
#
# COMPACT_ATOMS: atom_id res chain seq x y z
N ILE A 1 -5.55 4.17 21.19
CA ILE A 1 -6.38 3.95 19.97
C ILE A 1 -7.59 3.07 20.34
N ARG A 2 -7.39 1.88 20.95
CA ARG A 2 -8.51 0.98 21.33
C ARG A 2 -9.48 1.55 22.36
N GLU A 3 -9.06 2.48 23.18
CA GLU A 3 -9.94 3.17 24.16
C GLU A 3 -10.90 4.18 23.48
N THR A 4 -10.59 4.60 22.26
CA THR A 4 -11.32 5.61 21.53
C THR A 4 -12.26 5.01 20.46
N PHE A 5 -11.92 3.83 19.95
CA PHE A 5 -12.69 3.15 18.91
C PHE A 5 -13.42 1.93 19.47
N THR A 6 -14.64 1.74 19.00
CA THR A 6 -15.42 0.53 19.29
C THR A 6 -14.80 -0.68 18.58
N GLU A 7 -15.14 -1.89 19.02
CA GLU A 7 -14.64 -3.16 18.43
C GLU A 7 -14.99 -3.35 16.92
N GLU A 8 -15.81 -2.47 16.38
CA GLU A 8 -16.26 -2.52 14.98
C GLU A 8 -15.30 -1.87 13.98
N ILE A 9 -14.23 -1.22 14.46
CA ILE A 9 -13.26 -0.51 13.61
C ILE A 9 -11.92 -1.24 13.61
N ALA A 10 -11.51 -1.74 12.45
CA ALA A 10 -10.18 -2.30 12.26
C ALA A 10 -9.12 -1.18 12.18
N SER A 11 -7.98 -1.39 12.82
CA SER A 11 -6.88 -0.44 12.86
C SER A 11 -5.59 -1.07 12.35
N PHE A 12 -4.86 -0.34 11.51
CA PHE A 12 -3.62 -0.79 10.89
C PHE A 12 -2.50 0.18 11.17
N TYR A 13 -1.32 -0.37 11.46
CA TYR A 13 -0.14 0.47 11.62
C TYR A 13 0.57 0.62 10.27
N ASN A 14 0.65 1.86 9.79
CA ASN A 14 1.39 2.13 8.55
C ASN A 14 2.89 2.06 8.80
N ILE A 15 3.58 1.24 8.00
CA ILE A 15 5.03 1.06 8.05
C ILE A 15 5.59 1.05 6.62
N PHE A 16 6.74 1.68 6.42
CA PHE A 16 7.40 1.67 5.12
C PHE A 16 8.28 0.43 4.96
N SER A 17 8.37 -0.06 3.73
CA SER A 17 9.31 -1.12 3.37
C SER A 17 10.76 -0.67 3.48
N PRO A 18 11.74 -1.58 3.62
CA PRO A 18 13.17 -1.26 3.68
C PRO A 18 13.63 -0.38 2.52
N ILE A 19 13.20 -0.71 1.30
CA ILE A 19 13.53 0.09 0.12
C ILE A 19 12.96 1.51 0.19
N SER A 20 11.74 1.67 0.72
CA SER A 20 11.11 2.98 0.88
C SER A 20 11.86 3.85 1.89
N TYR A 21 12.39 3.26 2.98
CA TYR A 21 13.26 3.97 3.92
C TYR A 21 14.57 4.39 3.26
N LEU A 22 15.20 3.49 2.52
CA LEU A 22 16.47 3.78 1.85
C LEU A 22 16.32 4.89 0.80
N LYS A 23 15.26 4.85 -0.02
CA LYS A 23 14.93 5.94 -0.95
C LYS A 23 14.76 7.28 -0.22
N ARG A 24 14.05 7.28 0.93
CA ARG A 24 13.84 8.50 1.72
C ARG A 24 15.13 9.06 2.28
N TRP A 25 16.11 8.23 2.62
CA TRP A 25 17.42 8.66 3.07
C TRP A 25 18.19 9.47 2.03
N PHE A 26 18.06 9.10 0.75
CA PHE A 26 18.68 9.81 -0.37
C PHE A 26 17.81 10.92 -0.98
N ARG A 27 16.61 11.12 -0.45
CA ARG A 27 15.68 12.12 -0.97
C ARG A 27 16.23 13.54 -0.71
N THR A 28 16.22 14.35 -1.79
CA THR A 28 16.50 15.78 -1.76
C THR A 28 15.31 16.56 -2.31
N GLU A 29 15.41 17.89 -2.45
CA GLU A 29 14.39 18.71 -3.11
C GLU A 29 14.21 18.34 -4.59
N THR A 30 15.24 17.79 -5.22
CA THR A 30 15.26 17.48 -6.66
C THR A 30 15.36 15.99 -6.98
N SER A 31 15.64 15.13 -6.00
CA SER A 31 15.74 13.67 -6.14
C SER A 31 14.78 12.95 -5.20
N ARG A 32 14.15 11.88 -5.70
CA ARG A 32 13.36 10.94 -4.90
C ARG A 32 14.19 9.82 -4.30
N GLY A 33 15.49 9.78 -4.57
CA GLY A 33 16.42 8.74 -4.13
C GLY A 33 16.45 7.50 -5.02
N ASP A 34 15.69 7.47 -6.11
CA ASP A 34 15.60 6.29 -7.00
C ASP A 34 16.93 5.98 -7.68
N ARG A 35 17.59 7.00 -8.22
CA ARG A 35 18.88 6.86 -8.89
C ARG A 35 19.98 6.40 -7.95
N GLU A 36 20.06 7.03 -6.79
CA GLU A 36 21.08 6.74 -5.77
C GLU A 36 20.95 5.29 -5.27
N VAL A 37 19.72 4.84 -5.08
CA VAL A 37 19.42 3.46 -4.68
C VAL A 37 19.72 2.48 -5.80
N ALA A 38 19.41 2.84 -7.06
CA ALA A 38 19.76 2.02 -8.21
C ALA A 38 21.28 1.88 -8.37
N ASP A 39 22.04 2.97 -8.19
CA ASP A 39 23.50 2.95 -8.23
C ASP A 39 24.06 1.99 -7.17
N LEU A 40 23.59 2.06 -5.91
CA LEU A 40 24.00 1.15 -4.84
C LEU A 40 23.71 -0.32 -5.17
N LEU A 41 22.51 -0.61 -5.69
CA LEU A 41 22.14 -1.98 -6.06
C LEU A 41 23.05 -2.51 -7.17
N LEU A 42 23.32 -1.70 -8.20
CA LEU A 42 24.11 -2.12 -9.36
C LEU A 42 25.61 -2.23 -9.05
N GLU A 43 26.13 -1.40 -8.14
CA GLU A 43 27.53 -1.44 -7.73
C GLU A 43 27.86 -2.65 -6.85
N ASN A 44 26.97 -2.98 -5.90
CA ASN A 44 27.20 -4.11 -4.99
C ASN A 44 25.88 -4.75 -4.53
N PRO A 45 25.27 -5.62 -5.36
CA PRO A 45 23.96 -6.21 -5.10
C PRO A 45 23.89 -6.98 -3.77
N GLU A 46 24.90 -7.74 -3.42
CA GLU A 46 24.92 -8.54 -2.19
C GLU A 46 24.97 -7.67 -0.93
N GLN A 47 25.77 -6.61 -0.96
CA GLN A 47 25.81 -5.66 0.16
C GLN A 47 24.52 -4.86 0.25
N PHE A 48 23.95 -4.48 -0.88
CA PHE A 48 22.64 -3.81 -0.93
C PHE A 48 21.57 -4.67 -0.29
N ARG A 49 21.49 -5.96 -0.64
CA ARG A 49 20.57 -6.90 -0.04
C ARG A 49 20.79 -7.03 1.46
N ALA A 50 22.04 -7.17 1.91
CA ALA A 50 22.33 -7.27 3.33
C ALA A 50 21.87 -6.03 4.12
N ILE A 51 21.95 -4.83 3.54
CA ILE A 51 21.40 -3.60 4.15
C ILE A 51 19.87 -3.70 4.30
N LEU A 52 19.17 -4.12 3.24
CA LEU A 52 17.71 -4.28 3.30
C LEU A 52 17.30 -5.36 4.31
N ASP A 53 18.04 -6.47 4.41
CA ASP A 53 17.76 -7.55 5.35
C ASP A 53 17.90 -7.09 6.81
N VAL A 54 18.88 -6.26 7.13
CA VAL A 54 19.04 -5.65 8.48
C VAL A 54 17.84 -4.76 8.79
N ILE A 55 17.47 -3.87 7.88
CA ILE A 55 16.31 -2.97 8.06
C ILE A 55 15.02 -3.79 8.21
N ALA A 56 14.85 -4.83 7.38
CA ALA A 56 13.69 -5.71 7.45
C ALA A 56 13.60 -6.45 8.79
N GLY A 57 14.73 -6.90 9.34
CA GLY A 57 14.79 -7.54 10.65
C GLY A 57 14.29 -6.64 11.78
N ASP A 58 14.70 -5.39 11.80
CA ASP A 58 14.23 -4.41 12.79
C ASP A 58 12.74 -4.11 12.61
N ILE A 59 12.28 -3.95 11.37
CA ILE A 59 10.86 -3.72 11.04
C ILE A 59 10.02 -4.94 11.44
N ALA A 60 10.49 -6.15 11.18
CA ALA A 60 9.79 -7.38 11.54
C ALA A 60 9.56 -7.49 13.07
N ILE A 61 10.58 -7.18 13.88
CA ILE A 61 10.47 -7.13 15.34
C ILE A 61 9.45 -6.07 15.78
N LEU A 62 9.52 -4.87 15.17
CA LEU A 62 8.58 -3.78 15.46
C LEU A 62 7.14 -4.19 15.11
N THR A 63 6.94 -4.78 13.95
CA THR A 63 5.65 -5.26 13.44
C THR A 63 5.01 -6.27 14.40
N GLN A 64 5.75 -7.27 14.83
CA GLN A 64 5.26 -8.26 15.80
C GLN A 64 4.84 -7.61 17.12
N LYS A 65 5.65 -6.69 17.65
CA LYS A 65 5.32 -5.96 18.88
C LYS A 65 4.09 -5.07 18.74
N ILE A 66 3.94 -4.38 17.61
CA ILE A 66 2.79 -3.50 17.37
C ILE A 66 1.50 -4.32 17.31
N ILE A 67 1.50 -5.45 16.64
CA ILE A 67 0.31 -6.32 16.57
C ILE A 67 0.01 -6.92 17.96
N GLN A 68 0.99 -7.52 18.63
CA GLN A 68 0.78 -8.23 19.89
C GLN A 68 0.52 -7.30 21.08
N GLN A 69 1.21 -6.17 21.16
CA GLN A 69 1.21 -5.28 22.32
C GLN A 69 0.47 -3.96 22.05
N GLY A 70 0.55 -3.45 20.81
CA GLY A 70 -0.13 -2.23 20.41
C GLY A 70 -1.61 -2.42 20.13
N GLY A 71 -2.02 -3.67 19.91
CA GLY A 71 -3.42 -4.05 19.75
C GLY A 71 -4.06 -3.59 18.43
N VAL A 72 -3.26 -3.36 17.41
CA VAL A 72 -3.75 -3.14 16.04
C VAL A 72 -4.13 -4.47 15.38
N ASP A 73 -5.01 -4.42 14.40
CA ASP A 73 -5.50 -5.60 13.69
C ASP A 73 -4.53 -6.12 12.63
N GLY A 74 -3.52 -5.32 12.29
CA GLY A 74 -2.47 -5.68 11.35
C GLY A 74 -1.58 -4.50 11.00
N ILE A 75 -0.75 -4.68 9.98
CA ILE A 75 0.07 -3.62 9.41
C ILE A 75 -0.41 -3.21 8.01
N TYR A 76 -0.05 -2.00 7.63
CA TYR A 76 -0.18 -1.46 6.29
C TYR A 76 1.24 -1.22 5.77
N LEU A 77 1.81 -2.23 5.08
CA LEU A 77 3.17 -2.17 4.56
C LEU A 77 3.19 -1.39 3.25
N SER A 78 3.79 -0.21 3.26
CA SER A 78 3.91 0.64 2.08
C SER A 78 5.23 0.40 1.35
N THR A 79 5.13 -0.04 0.10
CA THR A 79 6.27 -0.27 -0.80
C THR A 79 6.04 0.38 -2.16
N GLN A 80 7.07 0.40 -3.00
CA GLN A 80 7.06 0.84 -4.39
C GLN A 80 8.27 0.29 -5.12
N GLU A 81 8.24 0.31 -6.44
CA GLU A 81 9.41 0.05 -7.26
C GLU A 81 10.43 1.19 -7.19
N ILE A 82 11.65 0.89 -7.61
CA ILE A 82 12.67 1.89 -7.91
C ILE A 82 12.37 2.46 -9.30
N GLN A 83 12.13 3.76 -9.38
CA GLN A 83 11.83 4.45 -10.63
C GLN A 83 13.13 4.75 -11.41
N ASP A 84 13.83 3.68 -11.79
CA ASP A 84 15.04 3.71 -12.60
C ASP A 84 15.04 2.54 -13.59
N GLN A 85 15.09 2.82 -14.88
CA GLN A 85 14.97 1.83 -15.95
C GLN A 85 16.06 0.75 -15.93
N ARG A 86 17.15 0.95 -15.20
CA ARG A 86 18.22 -0.06 -15.03
C ARG A 86 17.80 -1.17 -14.07
N ILE A 87 16.79 -0.94 -13.24
CA ILE A 87 16.29 -1.91 -12.29
C ILE A 87 15.16 -2.70 -12.96
N THR A 88 15.47 -3.91 -13.35
CA THR A 88 14.51 -4.82 -13.97
C THR A 88 13.64 -5.50 -12.92
N PRO A 89 12.45 -6.04 -13.27
CA PRO A 89 11.65 -6.87 -12.38
C PRO A 89 12.46 -8.01 -11.73
N ALA A 90 13.35 -8.66 -12.47
CA ALA A 90 14.20 -9.72 -11.94
C ALA A 90 15.18 -9.23 -10.85
N LEU A 91 15.77 -8.04 -11.02
CA LEU A 91 16.61 -7.42 -9.97
C LEU A 91 15.77 -7.06 -8.74
N TYR A 92 14.59 -6.51 -8.93
CA TYR A 92 13.67 -6.21 -7.83
C TYR A 92 13.32 -7.48 -7.04
N GLN A 93 12.88 -8.53 -7.73
CA GLN A 93 12.51 -9.81 -7.12
C GLN A 93 13.69 -10.50 -6.42
N THR A 94 14.91 -10.35 -6.93
CA THR A 94 16.08 -11.00 -6.35
C THR A 94 16.58 -10.27 -5.11
N TYR A 95 16.64 -8.95 -5.14
CA TYR A 95 17.37 -8.17 -4.13
C TYR A 95 16.49 -7.32 -3.21
N ILE A 96 15.24 -7.00 -3.59
CA ILE A 96 14.36 -6.11 -2.82
C ILE A 96 13.17 -6.86 -2.22
N GLU A 97 12.46 -7.62 -3.03
CA GLU A 97 11.26 -8.34 -2.64
C GLU A 97 11.42 -9.21 -1.37
N PRO A 98 12.52 -9.97 -1.18
CA PRO A 98 12.68 -10.82 0.00
C PRO A 98 12.60 -10.06 1.32
N SER A 99 13.11 -8.85 1.38
CA SER A 99 13.04 -7.99 2.57
C SER A 99 11.61 -7.56 2.92
N ASN A 100 10.78 -7.32 1.90
CA ASN A 100 9.38 -6.96 2.09
C ASN A 100 8.54 -8.18 2.52
N ILE A 101 8.79 -9.34 1.90
CA ILE A 101 8.13 -10.60 2.25
C ILE A 101 8.43 -10.98 3.70
N ALA A 102 9.68 -10.87 4.15
CA ALA A 102 10.07 -11.18 5.53
C ALA A 102 9.26 -10.38 6.57
N ILE A 103 8.93 -9.13 6.30
CA ILE A 103 8.10 -8.29 7.18
C ILE A 103 6.66 -8.81 7.25
N LEU A 104 6.06 -9.10 6.08
CA LEU A 104 4.70 -9.63 6.03
C LEU A 104 4.59 -11.03 6.65
N GLU A 105 5.59 -11.88 6.46
CA GLU A 105 5.66 -13.19 7.10
C GLU A 105 5.76 -13.06 8.62
N ALA A 106 6.60 -12.13 9.12
CA ALA A 106 6.70 -11.86 10.55
C ALA A 106 5.38 -11.34 11.14
N ALA A 107 4.65 -10.50 10.41
CA ALA A 107 3.30 -10.07 10.78
C ALA A 107 2.33 -11.25 10.83
N ASN A 108 2.33 -12.09 9.79
CA ASN A 108 1.44 -13.25 9.70
C ASN A 108 1.69 -14.30 10.81
N GLN A 109 2.93 -14.44 11.30
CA GLN A 109 3.26 -15.33 12.41
C GLN A 109 2.56 -14.98 13.73
N VAL A 110 2.26 -13.72 13.94
CA VAL A 110 1.60 -13.24 15.17
C VAL A 110 0.11 -12.97 14.99
N GLY A 111 -0.41 -13.24 13.81
CA GLY A 111 -1.81 -13.07 13.47
C GLY A 111 -2.10 -11.67 12.92
N GLY A 112 -3.37 -11.46 12.57
CA GLY A 112 -3.84 -10.19 12.01
C GLY A 112 -4.11 -10.26 10.51
N THR A 113 -4.71 -9.18 10.01
CA THR A 113 -4.94 -8.95 8.59
C THR A 113 -3.95 -7.90 8.11
N ASN A 114 -3.05 -8.26 7.21
CA ASN A 114 -1.98 -7.37 6.78
C ASN A 114 -2.25 -6.84 5.36
N ILE A 115 -2.03 -5.56 5.17
CA ILE A 115 -2.27 -4.84 3.93
C ILE A 115 -0.92 -4.55 3.27
N LEU A 116 -0.78 -4.90 1.99
CA LEU A 116 0.29 -4.42 1.13
C LEU A 116 -0.22 -3.18 0.39
N HIS A 117 0.48 -2.07 0.52
CA HIS A 117 0.24 -0.87 -0.27
C HIS A 117 1.36 -0.68 -1.30
N ILE A 118 1.00 -0.72 -2.57
CA ILE A 118 1.87 -0.42 -3.70
C ILE A 118 1.70 1.06 -4.01
N CYS A 119 2.67 1.88 -3.58
CA CYS A 119 2.57 3.34 -3.63
C CYS A 119 2.85 3.86 -5.04
N GLY A 120 1.80 4.20 -5.79
CA GLY A 120 1.88 4.83 -7.10
C GLY A 120 1.34 6.27 -7.06
N PHE A 121 1.89 7.14 -7.89
CA PHE A 121 1.46 8.53 -8.02
C PHE A 121 1.96 9.11 -9.35
N GLU A 122 1.48 10.28 -9.71
CA GLU A 122 1.88 10.95 -10.95
C GLU A 122 3.41 11.00 -11.12
N GLY A 123 3.91 10.38 -12.19
CA GLY A 123 5.34 10.24 -12.51
C GLY A 123 6.09 9.16 -11.71
N ALA A 124 5.39 8.23 -11.06
CA ALA A 124 5.97 7.07 -10.40
C ALA A 124 4.98 5.90 -10.36
N SER A 125 4.78 5.26 -11.52
CA SER A 125 3.95 4.06 -11.65
C SER A 125 4.74 2.80 -11.35
N ASN A 126 4.04 1.73 -10.94
CA ASN A 126 4.60 0.42 -10.65
C ASN A 126 4.07 -0.62 -11.62
N ASP A 127 4.85 -1.67 -11.88
CA ASP A 127 4.30 -2.91 -12.41
C ASP A 127 3.67 -3.71 -11.25
N VAL A 128 2.36 -3.53 -11.05
CA VAL A 128 1.66 -4.18 -9.94
C VAL A 128 1.72 -5.72 -10.00
N THR A 129 2.05 -6.30 -11.17
CA THR A 129 2.11 -7.76 -11.35
C THR A 129 3.26 -8.42 -10.57
N ILE A 130 4.34 -7.69 -10.29
CA ILE A 130 5.47 -8.23 -9.52
C ILE A 130 5.13 -8.47 -8.05
N PHE A 131 4.03 -7.90 -7.56
CA PHE A 131 3.59 -8.01 -6.17
C PHE A 131 2.55 -9.13 -5.92
N LYS A 132 2.20 -9.92 -6.94
CA LYS A 132 1.12 -10.92 -6.86
C LYS A 132 1.34 -11.98 -5.77
N ASP A 133 2.59 -12.37 -5.53
CA ASP A 133 2.95 -13.46 -4.62
C ASP A 133 3.25 -12.98 -3.19
N TYR A 134 3.12 -11.69 -2.90
CA TYR A 134 3.30 -11.16 -1.55
C TYR A 134 2.27 -11.75 -0.58
N PRO A 135 2.68 -12.17 0.64
CA PRO A 135 1.80 -12.86 1.59
C PRO A 135 0.90 -11.90 2.40
N ALA A 136 0.33 -10.89 1.76
CA ALA A 136 -0.66 -9.99 2.33
C ALA A 136 -2.09 -10.52 2.12
N GLN A 137 -3.01 -10.21 3.02
CA GLN A 137 -4.42 -10.56 2.90
C GLN A 137 -5.21 -9.53 2.12
N VAL A 138 -4.73 -8.29 2.11
CA VAL A 138 -5.33 -7.17 1.37
C VAL A 138 -4.26 -6.49 0.54
N VAL A 139 -4.58 -6.09 -0.68
CA VAL A 139 -3.69 -5.31 -1.54
C VAL A 139 -4.35 -3.98 -1.90
N ASN A 140 -3.60 -2.91 -1.74
CA ASN A 140 -3.98 -1.56 -2.12
C ASN A 140 -2.96 -1.00 -3.11
N TRP A 141 -3.43 -0.32 -4.13
CA TRP A 141 -2.60 0.37 -5.11
C TRP A 141 -3.31 1.62 -5.63
N ALA A 142 -2.59 2.45 -6.37
CA ALA A 142 -3.13 3.65 -6.99
C ALA A 142 -3.88 3.30 -8.29
N THR A 143 -5.16 2.90 -8.19
CA THR A 143 -5.98 2.38 -9.30
C THR A 143 -5.95 3.29 -10.53
N HIS A 144 -5.91 4.60 -10.32
CA HIS A 144 -5.91 5.60 -11.38
C HIS A 144 -4.52 5.84 -12.01
N HIS A 145 -3.44 5.73 -11.24
CA HIS A 145 -2.08 5.94 -11.74
C HIS A 145 -1.46 4.71 -12.37
N GLU A 146 -1.85 3.52 -11.88
CA GLU A 146 -1.38 2.24 -12.40
C GLU A 146 -2.28 1.70 -13.54
N ASP A 147 -3.42 2.37 -13.80
CA ASP A 147 -4.42 1.95 -14.80
C ASP A 147 -4.89 0.48 -14.60
N VAL A 148 -5.04 0.09 -13.34
CA VAL A 148 -5.53 -1.23 -12.93
C VAL A 148 -6.75 -1.05 -12.04
N SER A 149 -7.93 -1.41 -12.55
CA SER A 149 -9.19 -1.32 -11.82
C SER A 149 -9.25 -2.32 -10.65
N LEU A 150 -10.21 -2.13 -9.72
CA LEU A 150 -10.42 -3.09 -8.63
C LEU A 150 -10.76 -4.50 -9.17
N THR A 151 -11.54 -4.60 -10.24
CA THR A 151 -11.88 -5.88 -10.88
C THR A 151 -10.65 -6.58 -11.45
N GLN A 152 -9.80 -5.84 -12.16
CA GLN A 152 -8.53 -6.37 -12.66
C GLN A 152 -7.59 -6.77 -11.52
N GLY A 153 -7.59 -6.01 -10.42
CA GLY A 153 -6.83 -6.36 -9.23
C GLY A 153 -7.31 -7.64 -8.55
N GLN A 154 -8.62 -7.91 -8.53
CA GLN A 154 -9.15 -9.20 -8.01
C GLN A 154 -8.66 -10.39 -8.85
N GLU A 155 -8.54 -10.22 -10.16
CA GLU A 155 -7.99 -11.26 -11.05
C GLU A 155 -6.48 -11.43 -10.85
N LEU A 156 -5.76 -10.33 -10.64
CA LEU A 156 -4.31 -10.30 -10.44
C LEU A 156 -3.89 -10.86 -9.08
N PHE A 157 -4.68 -10.62 -8.04
CA PHE A 157 -4.42 -11.03 -6.66
C PHE A 157 -5.44 -12.06 -6.15
N PRO A 158 -5.51 -13.25 -6.75
CA PRO A 158 -6.52 -14.25 -6.40
C PRO A 158 -6.42 -14.65 -4.92
N GLY A 159 -7.57 -14.69 -4.26
CA GLY A 159 -7.67 -15.06 -2.84
C GLY A 159 -7.34 -13.92 -1.86
N LYS A 160 -7.02 -12.73 -2.34
CA LYS A 160 -6.82 -11.53 -1.52
C LYS A 160 -7.98 -10.56 -1.69
N ALA A 161 -8.23 -9.75 -0.68
CA ALA A 161 -9.11 -8.60 -0.82
C ALA A 161 -8.36 -7.43 -1.50
N VAL A 162 -9.09 -6.62 -2.24
CA VAL A 162 -8.57 -5.42 -2.89
C VAL A 162 -9.09 -4.16 -2.17
N LEU A 163 -8.23 -3.16 -2.01
CA LEU A 163 -8.55 -1.90 -1.34
C LEU A 163 -8.20 -0.74 -2.28
N GLY A 164 -9.11 0.19 -2.48
CA GLY A 164 -8.87 1.39 -3.30
C GLY A 164 -10.14 1.89 -3.99
N GLY A 165 -9.96 2.45 -5.18
CA GLY A 165 -11.01 2.89 -6.08
C GLY A 165 -11.25 4.39 -6.10
N PHE A 166 -10.72 5.15 -5.13
CA PHE A 166 -10.83 6.60 -5.12
C PHE A 166 -9.45 7.26 -5.23
N GLU A 167 -9.25 8.02 -6.28
CA GLU A 167 -8.06 8.87 -6.39
C GLU A 167 -8.00 9.84 -5.19
N ASN A 168 -6.80 10.01 -4.63
CA ASN A 168 -6.56 10.70 -3.36
C ASN A 168 -6.10 12.16 -3.49
N GLY A 169 -5.88 12.67 -4.70
CA GLY A 169 -5.37 14.03 -4.93
C GLY A 169 -6.41 15.13 -4.69
N LYS A 170 -5.94 16.37 -4.47
CA LYS A 170 -6.83 17.54 -4.24
C LYS A 170 -7.79 17.86 -5.39
N LYS A 171 -7.52 17.34 -6.60
CA LYS A 171 -8.39 17.51 -7.77
C LYS A 171 -9.34 16.33 -7.97
N SER A 172 -9.24 15.30 -7.15
CA SER A 172 -10.03 14.09 -7.29
C SER A 172 -11.50 14.28 -6.89
N LEU A 173 -12.32 13.34 -7.35
CA LEU A 173 -13.72 13.24 -6.93
C LEU A 173 -13.82 13.05 -5.41
N LEU A 174 -12.93 12.24 -4.83
CA LEU A 174 -12.89 11.99 -3.39
C LEU A 174 -12.71 13.30 -2.61
N TYR A 175 -11.86 14.22 -3.09
CA TYR A 175 -11.53 15.45 -2.38
C TYR A 175 -12.57 16.55 -2.60
N GLN A 176 -13.07 16.77 -3.82
CA GLN A 176 -13.89 17.94 -4.18
C GLN A 176 -15.27 17.63 -4.77
N GLY A 177 -15.58 16.37 -5.06
CA GLY A 177 -16.88 15.99 -5.60
C GLY A 177 -18.03 16.27 -4.62
N SER A 178 -19.22 16.44 -5.13
CA SER A 178 -20.45 16.53 -4.32
C SER A 178 -20.78 15.19 -3.68
N LYS A 179 -21.66 15.20 -2.66
CA LYS A 179 -22.18 13.98 -2.03
C LYS A 179 -22.80 13.04 -3.06
N ALA A 180 -23.60 13.57 -3.98
CA ALA A 180 -24.27 12.77 -5.01
C ALA A 180 -23.27 12.07 -5.93
N GLU A 181 -22.26 12.79 -6.42
CA GLU A 181 -21.20 12.23 -7.29
C GLU A 181 -20.40 11.15 -6.59
N LEU A 182 -20.03 11.35 -5.31
CA LEU A 182 -19.33 10.33 -4.52
C LEU A 182 -20.19 9.08 -4.29
N GLN A 183 -21.48 9.26 -4.03
CA GLN A 183 -22.40 8.15 -3.86
C GLN A 183 -22.63 7.38 -5.15
N ASP A 184 -22.71 8.06 -6.28
CA ASP A 184 -22.86 7.43 -7.60
C ASP A 184 -21.60 6.65 -7.98
N GLU A 185 -20.42 7.23 -7.74
CA GLU A 185 -19.15 6.53 -7.96
C GLU A 185 -18.99 5.31 -7.04
N THR A 186 -19.40 5.42 -5.77
CA THR A 186 -19.42 4.28 -4.84
C THR A 186 -20.26 3.13 -5.38
N ARG A 187 -21.46 3.41 -5.87
CA ARG A 187 -22.33 2.39 -6.46
C ARG A 187 -21.74 1.80 -7.74
N ARG A 188 -21.12 2.64 -8.58
CA ARG A 188 -20.44 2.19 -9.80
C ARG A 188 -19.29 1.21 -9.48
N LEU A 189 -18.42 1.56 -8.54
CA LEU A 189 -17.30 0.71 -8.12
C LEU A 189 -17.79 -0.65 -7.59
N LEU A 190 -18.85 -0.64 -6.76
CA LEU A 190 -19.42 -1.88 -6.22
C LEU A 190 -20.17 -2.70 -7.28
N ALA A 191 -20.78 -2.05 -8.27
CA ALA A 191 -21.41 -2.74 -9.39
C ALA A 191 -20.39 -3.46 -10.29
N GLU A 192 -19.21 -2.87 -10.46
CA GLU A 192 -18.14 -3.44 -11.27
C GLU A 192 -17.32 -4.52 -10.54
N ALA A 193 -16.89 -4.24 -9.32
CA ALA A 193 -15.99 -5.12 -8.57
C ALA A 193 -16.72 -6.08 -7.61
N GLY A 194 -18.02 -5.92 -7.43
CA GLY A 194 -18.81 -6.69 -6.47
C GLY A 194 -18.66 -6.20 -5.03
N SER A 195 -19.38 -6.87 -4.11
CA SER A 195 -19.42 -6.48 -2.69
C SER A 195 -18.60 -7.41 -1.78
N LYS A 196 -17.90 -8.40 -2.34
CA LYS A 196 -17.08 -9.35 -1.59
C LYS A 196 -15.61 -9.27 -2.03
N GLY A 197 -14.71 -9.23 -1.05
CA GLY A 197 -13.28 -9.09 -1.32
C GLY A 197 -12.89 -7.70 -1.80
N VAL A 198 -13.74 -6.69 -1.61
CA VAL A 198 -13.50 -5.29 -1.97
C VAL A 198 -13.66 -4.41 -0.75
N LEU A 199 -12.68 -3.56 -0.51
CA LEU A 199 -12.73 -2.46 0.46
C LEU A 199 -12.60 -1.15 -0.34
N LEU A 200 -13.60 -0.30 -0.21
CA LEU A 200 -13.53 1.02 -0.84
C LEU A 200 -12.69 1.96 0.00
N GLY A 201 -11.74 2.63 -0.63
CA GLY A 201 -10.83 3.55 0.04
C GLY A 201 -10.08 4.43 -0.95
N ALA A 202 -9.25 5.31 -0.39
CA ALA A 202 -8.35 6.12 -1.20
C ALA A 202 -7.21 5.26 -1.78
N ASP A 203 -6.77 5.60 -2.98
CA ASP A 203 -5.65 4.95 -3.66
C ASP A 203 -4.32 5.11 -2.88
N CYS A 204 -4.17 6.23 -2.17
CA CYS A 204 -3.03 6.53 -1.31
C CYS A 204 -3.45 7.53 -0.21
N THR A 205 -2.48 8.14 0.48
CA THR A 205 -2.70 9.14 1.54
C THR A 205 -3.51 10.32 1.02
N VAL A 206 -4.58 10.65 1.73
CA VAL A 206 -5.39 11.86 1.45
C VAL A 206 -4.70 13.11 2.00
N PRO A 207 -4.98 14.32 1.47
CA PRO A 207 -4.47 15.56 2.02
C PRO A 207 -4.84 15.80 3.49
N ASP A 208 -4.00 16.54 4.22
CA ASP A 208 -4.19 16.83 5.66
C ASP A 208 -5.48 17.60 5.95
N ASP A 209 -5.96 18.37 4.98
CA ASP A 209 -7.19 19.18 5.05
C ASP A 209 -8.42 18.44 4.47
N PHE A 210 -8.34 17.10 4.35
CA PHE A 210 -9.42 16.26 3.83
C PHE A 210 -10.62 16.24 4.78
N ASP A 211 -11.81 16.48 4.25
CA ASP A 211 -13.06 16.43 5.01
C ASP A 211 -13.51 14.98 5.23
N LEU A 212 -13.41 14.52 6.47
CA LEU A 212 -13.76 13.14 6.85
C LEU A 212 -15.25 12.80 6.66
N GLU A 213 -16.17 13.78 6.60
CA GLU A 213 -17.58 13.55 6.33
C GLU A 213 -17.78 12.87 4.96
N ARG A 214 -16.85 13.06 4.05
CA ARG A 214 -16.88 12.45 2.72
C ARG A 214 -16.78 10.91 2.77
N LEU A 215 -16.07 10.38 3.76
CA LEU A 215 -16.02 8.93 4.00
C LEU A 215 -17.38 8.40 4.46
N ASP A 216 -18.12 9.19 5.24
CA ASP A 216 -19.48 8.82 5.62
C ASP A 216 -20.45 8.81 4.43
N TRP A 217 -20.27 9.69 3.46
CA TRP A 217 -21.08 9.67 2.24
C TRP A 217 -20.85 8.39 1.42
N ILE A 218 -19.59 7.95 1.32
CA ILE A 218 -19.21 6.68 0.68
C ILE A 218 -19.85 5.51 1.46
N ARG A 219 -19.65 5.47 2.79
CA ARG A 219 -20.19 4.43 3.65
C ARG A 219 -21.71 4.30 3.53
N GLN A 220 -22.45 5.42 3.49
CA GLN A 220 -23.90 5.45 3.32
C GLN A 220 -24.34 4.86 1.97
N ALA A 221 -23.54 5.04 0.92
CA ALA A 221 -23.86 4.51 -0.41
C ALA A 221 -23.45 3.03 -0.59
N ALA A 222 -22.49 2.57 0.23
CA ALA A 222 -22.02 1.18 0.19
C ALA A 222 -22.89 0.17 0.93
N VAL A 223 -23.88 0.64 1.70
CA VAL A 223 -24.88 -0.25 2.35
C VAL A 223 -25.84 -0.74 1.26
N LEU A 224 -25.74 -2.04 0.94
CA LEU A 224 -26.57 -2.77 -0.02
C LEU A 224 -27.86 -3.26 0.63
#